data_3bd21f382a83f8fad503c4e85d761fea
#
_entry.id   3bd21f382a83f8fad503c4e85d761fea
#
_cell.length_a   1.000
_cell.length_b   1.000
_cell.length_c   1.000
_cell.angle_alpha   90.00
_cell.angle_beta   90.00
_cell.angle_gamma   90.00
#
_symmetry.space_group_name_H-M   'P 1'
#
loop_
_entity.id
_entity.type
_entity.pdbx_description
1 polymer ?
#
loop_
_entity_poly.entity_id
_entity_poly.type
_entity_poly.pdbx_seq_one_letter_code
_entity_poly.pdbx_strand_id
1 'polypeptide(L)'
;MANRMHCFDVTDPAAMKERLDPVSAQRFIGVARAAAEQSGFRPEEIRFVGMLHTKRSLFDQVMAALGIPPERQVYLDEYGHMSAIDPLVALYEAERRALLAPGDLAVLLSAGTGYTWAATAIRWGP
;
A
#
# COMPACT_ATOMS: atom_id res chain seq x y z
N MET A 1 16.24 10.44 29.30
CA MET A 1 14.98 9.91 28.77
C MET A 1 14.00 10.98 28.31
N ALA A 2 13.92 12.11 28.98
CA ALA A 2 13.01 13.21 28.59
C ALA A 2 13.24 13.78 27.17
N ASN A 3 14.46 13.71 26.65
CA ASN A 3 14.79 14.26 25.32
C ASN A 3 14.29 13.45 24.12
N ARG A 4 13.70 12.26 24.33
CA ARG A 4 13.17 11.41 23.24
C ARG A 4 11.65 11.44 23.11
N MET A 5 10.95 12.15 23.97
CA MET A 5 9.49 12.20 23.98
C MET A 5 8.88 12.83 22.71
N HIS A 6 9.68 13.54 21.92
CA HIS A 6 9.24 14.21 20.70
C HIS A 6 9.89 13.66 19.42
N CYS A 7 10.66 12.57 19.53
CA CYS A 7 11.34 11.96 18.40
C CYS A 7 10.79 10.57 18.12
N PHE A 8 10.40 10.33 16.89
CA PHE A 8 10.16 8.98 16.38
C PHE A 8 11.54 8.36 16.13
N ASP A 9 12.00 7.55 17.07
CA ASP A 9 13.28 6.86 16.96
C ASP A 9 13.08 5.35 17.11
N VAL A 10 13.85 4.60 16.37
CA VAL A 10 13.88 3.15 16.46
C VAL A 10 15.03 2.77 17.40
N THR A 11 14.70 2.18 18.53
CA THR A 11 15.69 1.78 19.54
C THR A 11 16.65 0.70 19.06
N ASP A 12 16.17 -0.19 18.18
CA ASP A 12 16.97 -1.25 17.57
C ASP A 12 16.57 -1.44 16.10
N PRO A 13 17.22 -0.74 15.15
CA PRO A 13 16.90 -0.84 13.73
C PRO A 13 17.14 -2.23 13.14
N ALA A 14 18.11 -2.99 13.66
CA ALA A 14 18.41 -4.33 13.17
C ALA A 14 17.30 -5.31 13.57
N ALA A 15 16.89 -5.32 14.83
CA ALA A 15 15.79 -6.14 15.30
C ALA A 15 14.46 -5.76 14.63
N MET A 16 14.23 -4.47 14.39
CA MET A 16 13.06 -4.01 13.65
C MET A 16 13.04 -4.60 12.24
N LYS A 17 14.13 -4.49 11.50
CA LYS A 17 14.25 -5.03 10.16
C LYS A 17 14.04 -6.55 10.13
N GLU A 18 14.69 -7.26 11.04
CA GLU A 18 14.56 -8.72 11.17
C GLU A 18 13.12 -9.17 11.38
N ARG A 19 12.35 -8.43 12.16
CA ARG A 19 10.95 -8.76 12.48
C ARG A 19 9.95 -8.28 11.42
N LEU A 20 10.19 -7.14 10.77
CA LEU A 20 9.26 -6.55 9.80
C LEU A 20 9.42 -7.10 8.39
N ASP A 21 10.63 -7.24 7.91
CA ASP A 21 10.88 -7.65 6.52
C ASP A 21 10.16 -8.97 6.17
N PRO A 22 10.16 -10.02 7.02
CA PRO A 22 9.47 -11.27 6.70
C PRO A 22 7.96 -11.18 6.65
N VAL A 23 7.35 -10.24 7.39
CA VAL A 23 5.88 -10.19 7.54
C VAL A 23 5.20 -9.07 6.76
N SER A 24 5.95 -8.04 6.36
CA SER A 24 5.38 -6.83 5.74
C SER A 24 4.58 -7.13 4.48
N ALA A 25 5.12 -7.93 3.56
CA ALA A 25 4.42 -8.30 2.34
C ALA A 25 3.11 -9.04 2.64
N GLN A 26 3.15 -10.02 3.53
CA GLN A 26 1.97 -10.80 3.91
C GLN A 26 0.90 -9.92 4.56
N ARG A 27 1.29 -8.94 5.36
CA ARG A 27 0.37 -8.00 6.00
C ARG A 27 -0.31 -7.09 4.97
N PHE A 28 0.45 -6.50 4.06
CA PHE A 28 -0.13 -5.69 2.97
C PHE A 28 -1.11 -6.50 2.12
N ILE A 29 -0.72 -7.71 1.70
CA ILE A 29 -1.56 -8.60 0.91
C ILE A 29 -2.82 -8.98 1.68
N GLY A 30 -2.68 -9.33 2.96
CA GLY A 30 -3.79 -9.73 3.82
C GLY A 30 -4.84 -8.63 3.99
N VAL A 31 -4.41 -7.39 4.31
CA VAL A 31 -5.36 -6.28 4.47
C VAL A 31 -6.00 -5.86 3.15
N ALA A 32 -5.28 -5.97 2.02
CA ALA A 32 -5.85 -5.69 0.69
C ALA A 32 -6.98 -6.67 0.34
N ARG A 33 -6.74 -7.96 0.53
CA ARG A 33 -7.76 -9.00 0.31
C ARG A 33 -8.95 -8.84 1.23
N ALA A 34 -8.69 -8.61 2.51
CA ALA A 34 -9.75 -8.39 3.50
C ALA A 34 -10.61 -7.16 3.16
N ALA A 35 -10.01 -6.07 2.69
CA ALA A 35 -10.76 -4.87 2.28
C ALA A 35 -11.67 -5.15 1.08
N ALA A 36 -11.21 -5.90 0.09
CA ALA A 36 -12.03 -6.32 -1.05
C ALA A 36 -13.20 -7.20 -0.58
N GLU A 37 -12.93 -8.25 0.19
CA GLU A 37 -13.94 -9.20 0.66
C GLU A 37 -15.00 -8.54 1.55
N GLN A 38 -14.59 -7.68 2.50
CA GLN A 38 -15.50 -6.93 3.37
C GLN A 38 -16.37 -5.92 2.59
N SER A 39 -15.93 -5.52 1.40
CA SER A 39 -16.67 -4.64 0.50
C SER A 39 -17.54 -5.40 -0.52
N GLY A 40 -17.61 -6.73 -0.41
CA GLY A 40 -18.43 -7.58 -1.28
C GLY A 40 -17.78 -7.93 -2.62
N PHE A 41 -16.45 -7.76 -2.74
CA PHE A 41 -15.69 -8.12 -3.94
C PHE A 41 -14.80 -9.33 -3.67
N ARG A 42 -14.42 -10.03 -4.72
CA ARG A 42 -13.37 -11.04 -4.65
C ARG A 42 -12.00 -10.36 -4.79
N PRO A 43 -10.94 -10.85 -4.14
CA PRO A 43 -9.60 -10.29 -4.27
C PRO A 43 -9.10 -10.18 -5.72
N GLU A 44 -9.52 -11.10 -6.59
CA GLU A 44 -9.17 -11.11 -8.02
C GLU A 44 -9.81 -9.97 -8.82
N GLU A 45 -10.79 -9.29 -8.24
CA GLU A 45 -11.46 -8.13 -8.85
C GLU A 45 -10.69 -6.82 -8.60
N ILE A 46 -9.65 -6.84 -7.77
CA ILE A 46 -8.79 -5.66 -7.55
C ILE A 46 -8.08 -5.33 -8.87
N ARG A 47 -8.36 -4.13 -9.39
CA ARG A 47 -7.80 -3.63 -10.65
C ARG A 47 -6.62 -2.70 -10.46
N PHE A 48 -6.56 -2.03 -9.34
CA PHE A 48 -5.50 -1.07 -9.01
C PHE A 48 -5.19 -1.11 -7.51
N VAL A 49 -3.92 -0.93 -7.19
CA VAL A 49 -3.46 -0.80 -5.82
C VAL A 49 -2.62 0.46 -5.69
N GLY A 50 -3.11 1.43 -4.92
CA GLY A 50 -2.36 2.60 -4.49
C GLY A 50 -1.62 2.28 -3.19
N MET A 51 -0.32 2.11 -3.26
CA MET A 51 0.47 1.66 -2.13
C MET A 51 1.38 2.75 -1.59
N LEU A 52 1.49 2.80 -0.25
CA LEU A 52 2.55 3.53 0.42
C LEU A 52 3.90 3.26 -0.25
N HIS A 53 4.70 4.32 -0.48
CA HIS A 53 6.01 4.15 -1.12
C HIS A 53 6.96 3.36 -0.20
N THR A 54 7.43 2.25 -0.72
CA THR A 54 8.30 1.31 -0.01
C THR A 54 9.47 0.91 -0.92
N LYS A 55 10.32 0.00 -0.43
CA LYS A 55 11.33 -0.64 -1.28
C LYS A 55 10.68 -1.26 -2.51
N ARG A 56 11.32 -1.13 -3.66
CA ARG A 56 10.84 -1.71 -4.93
C ARG A 56 10.54 -3.20 -4.81
N SER A 57 11.39 -3.96 -4.15
CA SER A 57 11.20 -5.40 -3.96
C SER A 57 9.92 -5.76 -3.19
N LEU A 58 9.58 -4.97 -2.15
CA LEU A 58 8.34 -5.16 -1.40
C LEU A 58 7.12 -4.80 -2.26
N PHE A 59 7.18 -3.68 -2.97
CA PHE A 59 6.14 -3.26 -3.90
C PHE A 59 5.87 -4.35 -4.96
N ASP A 60 6.91 -4.81 -5.63
CA ASP A 60 6.79 -5.83 -6.68
C ASP A 60 6.17 -7.13 -6.14
N GLN A 61 6.56 -7.55 -4.93
CA GLN A 61 6.02 -8.74 -4.28
C GLN A 61 4.52 -8.60 -3.97
N VAL A 62 4.09 -7.44 -3.47
CA VAL A 62 2.68 -7.18 -3.17
C VAL A 62 1.85 -7.13 -4.46
N MET A 63 2.33 -6.41 -5.49
CA MET A 63 1.63 -6.31 -6.78
C MET A 63 1.48 -7.67 -7.45
N ALA A 64 2.53 -8.50 -7.46
CA ALA A 64 2.49 -9.84 -8.02
C ALA A 64 1.47 -10.72 -7.29
N ALA A 65 1.46 -10.69 -5.96
CA ALA A 65 0.54 -11.49 -5.15
C ALA A 65 -0.93 -11.07 -5.28
N LEU A 66 -1.18 -9.80 -5.59
CA LEU A 66 -2.52 -9.27 -5.84
C LEU A 66 -2.93 -9.33 -7.33
N GLY A 67 -2.06 -9.84 -8.19
CA GLY A 67 -2.34 -9.99 -9.62
C GLY A 67 -2.42 -8.68 -10.40
N ILE A 68 -1.72 -7.64 -9.93
CA ILE A 68 -1.69 -6.34 -10.62
C ILE A 68 -0.56 -6.34 -11.65
N PRO A 69 -0.87 -6.31 -12.95
CA PRO A 69 0.14 -6.35 -13.99
C PRO A 69 0.91 -5.03 -14.08
N PRO A 70 2.16 -5.04 -14.59
CA PRO A 70 3.04 -3.87 -14.62
C PRO A 70 2.43 -2.62 -15.24
N GLU A 71 1.64 -2.76 -16.30
CA GLU A 71 0.97 -1.66 -17.00
C GLU A 71 -0.12 -0.95 -16.15
N ARG A 72 -0.54 -1.57 -15.04
CA ARG A 72 -1.51 -1.00 -14.09
C ARG A 72 -0.87 -0.57 -12.78
N GLN A 73 0.43 -0.63 -12.68
CA GLN A 73 1.15 -0.26 -11.46
C GLN A 73 1.58 1.20 -11.48
N VAL A 74 1.49 1.84 -10.32
CA VAL A 74 2.06 3.17 -10.06
C VAL A 74 3.04 3.05 -8.91
N TYR A 75 4.33 3.12 -9.23
CA TYR A 75 5.39 3.20 -8.24
C TYR A 75 5.83 4.66 -8.10
N LEU A 76 5.86 5.18 -6.87
CA LEU A 76 6.05 6.62 -6.61
C LEU A 76 7.55 7.02 -6.57
N ASP A 77 8.32 6.53 -7.54
CA ASP A 77 9.77 6.72 -7.60
C ASP A 77 10.16 8.20 -7.71
N GLU A 78 9.42 8.98 -8.51
CA GLU A 78 9.65 10.41 -8.69
C GLU A 78 9.25 11.26 -7.48
N TYR A 79 8.33 10.75 -6.66
CA TYR A 79 7.82 11.46 -5.47
C TYR A 79 8.58 11.09 -4.20
N GLY A 80 9.00 9.83 -4.07
CA GLY A 80 9.51 9.28 -2.84
C GLY A 80 8.42 9.06 -1.78
N HIS A 81 8.83 8.81 -0.55
CA HIS A 81 7.91 8.59 0.56
C HIS A 81 7.44 9.93 1.15
N MET A 82 6.13 10.17 1.04
CA MET A 82 5.45 11.38 1.53
C MET A 82 4.48 11.07 2.66
N SER A 83 4.67 9.94 3.37
CA SER A 83 3.82 9.50 4.47
C SER A 83 2.39 9.09 4.02
N ALA A 84 1.38 9.44 4.78
CA ALA A 84 -0.01 8.99 4.57
C ALA A 84 -0.64 9.40 3.23
N ILE A 85 -0.06 10.34 2.52
CA ILE A 85 -0.57 10.81 1.22
C ILE A 85 -0.17 9.90 0.05
N ASP A 86 0.83 9.06 0.22
CA ASP A 86 1.35 8.22 -0.86
C ASP A 86 0.25 7.45 -1.64
N PRO A 87 -0.68 6.73 -0.97
CA PRO A 87 -1.72 6.00 -1.70
C PRO A 87 -2.66 6.90 -2.51
N LEU A 88 -2.90 8.12 -2.02
CA LEU A 88 -3.73 9.10 -2.73
C LEU A 88 -3.02 9.67 -3.95
N VAL A 89 -1.71 9.91 -3.85
CA VAL A 89 -0.90 10.34 -5.01
C VAL A 89 -0.83 9.24 -6.05
N ALA A 90 -0.70 7.97 -5.63
CA ALA A 90 -0.77 6.83 -6.54
C ALA A 90 -2.13 6.74 -7.26
N LEU A 91 -3.23 6.99 -6.54
CA LEU A 91 -4.57 7.03 -7.12
C LEU A 91 -4.73 8.19 -8.13
N TYR A 92 -4.24 9.37 -7.79
CA TYR A 92 -4.20 10.54 -8.69
C TYR A 92 -3.42 10.23 -9.97
N GLU A 93 -2.25 9.63 -9.85
CA GLU A 93 -1.45 9.22 -11.00
C GLU A 93 -2.15 8.15 -11.86
N ALA A 94 -2.85 7.21 -11.22
CA ALA A 94 -3.64 6.21 -11.94
C ALA A 94 -4.77 6.84 -12.75
N GLU A 95 -5.48 7.82 -12.18
CA GLU A 95 -6.50 8.59 -12.90
C GLU A 95 -5.88 9.36 -14.08
N ARG A 96 -4.81 10.10 -13.83
CA ARG A 96 -4.11 10.88 -14.86
C ARG A 96 -3.60 10.04 -16.03
N ARG A 97 -3.23 8.78 -15.74
CA ARG A 97 -2.75 7.82 -16.75
C ARG A 97 -3.87 6.95 -17.33
N ALA A 98 -5.12 7.23 -17.00
CA ALA A 98 -6.29 6.47 -17.45
C ALA A 98 -6.19 4.96 -17.14
N LEU A 99 -5.65 4.61 -15.97
CA LEU A 99 -5.54 3.22 -15.52
C LEU A 99 -6.81 2.71 -14.85
N LEU A 100 -7.77 3.58 -14.57
CA LEU A 100 -9.02 3.28 -13.88
C LEU A 100 -10.21 3.58 -14.79
N ALA A 101 -11.14 2.65 -14.84
CA ALA A 101 -12.43 2.81 -15.51
C ALA A 101 -13.57 2.81 -14.48
N PRO A 102 -14.73 3.45 -14.77
CA PRO A 102 -15.89 3.37 -13.89
C PRO A 102 -16.26 1.93 -13.55
N GLY A 103 -16.43 1.65 -12.26
CA GLY A 103 -16.73 0.32 -11.73
C GLY A 103 -15.51 -0.48 -11.28
N ASP A 104 -14.30 -0.07 -11.62
CA ASP A 104 -13.08 -0.75 -11.18
C ASP A 104 -12.93 -0.69 -9.65
N LEU A 105 -12.44 -1.77 -9.07
CA LEU A 105 -12.07 -1.83 -7.66
C LEU A 105 -10.63 -1.37 -7.50
N ALA A 106 -10.43 -0.28 -6.80
CA ALA A 106 -9.13 0.21 -6.34
C ALA A 106 -8.97 -0.09 -4.84
N VAL A 107 -7.76 -0.45 -4.43
CA VAL A 107 -7.43 -0.63 -3.01
C VAL A 107 -6.25 0.26 -2.66
N LEU A 108 -6.39 1.06 -1.61
CA LEU A 108 -5.34 1.91 -1.07
C LEU A 108 -4.71 1.24 0.14
N LEU A 109 -3.38 1.12 0.13
CA LEU A 109 -2.61 0.42 1.16
C LEU A 109 -1.70 1.37 1.92
N SER A 110 -1.76 1.32 3.23
CA SER A 110 -0.90 2.08 4.14
C SER A 110 -0.35 1.22 5.26
N ALA A 111 0.75 1.67 5.81
CA ALA A 111 1.29 1.14 7.06
C ALA A 111 1.71 2.30 7.95
N GLY A 112 1.51 2.14 9.24
CA GLY A 112 1.85 3.15 10.25
C GLY A 112 2.81 2.60 11.30
N THR A 113 3.44 3.53 12.00
CA THR A 113 4.29 3.22 13.14
C THR A 113 3.48 2.53 14.23
N GLY A 114 4.05 1.46 14.80
CA GLY A 114 3.39 0.84 15.92
C GLY A 114 3.19 -0.67 15.97
N TYR A 115 3.18 -1.52 14.98
CA TYR A 115 2.98 -1.31 13.53
C TYR A 115 1.54 -1.65 13.14
N THR A 116 0.99 -0.89 12.22
CA THR A 116 -0.38 -1.10 11.75
C THR A 116 -0.40 -1.10 10.22
N TRP A 117 -1.10 -2.06 9.65
CA TRP A 117 -1.40 -2.11 8.21
C TRP A 117 -2.87 -1.86 8.00
N ALA A 118 -3.20 -1.06 7.01
CA ALA A 118 -4.56 -0.72 6.67
C ALA A 118 -4.79 -0.74 5.17
N ALA A 119 -6.01 -1.05 4.78
CA ALA A 119 -6.45 -0.99 3.39
C ALA A 119 -7.85 -0.36 3.31
N THR A 120 -8.07 0.41 2.25
CA THR A 120 -9.38 0.96 1.92
C THR A 120 -9.75 0.54 0.51
N ALA A 121 -10.89 -0.12 0.35
CA ALA A 121 -11.43 -0.47 -0.96
C ALA A 121 -12.31 0.67 -1.49
N ILE A 122 -12.14 1.02 -2.75
CA ILE A 122 -12.88 2.09 -3.42
C ILE A 122 -13.41 1.54 -4.74
N ARG A 123 -14.71 1.64 -4.96
CA ARG A 123 -15.29 1.45 -6.30
C ARG A 123 -15.12 2.76 -7.07
N TRP A 124 -14.38 2.72 -8.18
CA TRP A 124 -14.06 3.90 -8.96
C TRP A 124 -15.23 4.37 -9.81
N GLY A 125 -15.47 5.69 -9.78
CA GLY A 125 -16.46 6.34 -10.60
C GLY A 125 -17.93 6.04 -10.27
N PRO A 126 -18.84 6.70 -10.94
CA PRO A 126 -20.26 6.40 -10.83
C PRO A 126 -20.63 5.08 -11.52
#